data_ef539f6224cfe33d4aca24083f68bcb5
#
_entry.id   ef539f6224cfe33d4aca24083f68bcb5
#
_cell.length_a   1.000
_cell.length_b   1.000
_cell.length_c   1.000
_cell.angle_alpha   90.00
_cell.angle_beta   90.00
_cell.angle_gamma   90.00
#
_symmetry.space_group_name_H-M   'P 1'
#
loop_
_entity.id
_entity.type
_entity.pdbx_description
1 polymer ?
#
loop_
_entity_poly.entity_id
_entity_poly.type
_entity_poly.pdbx_seq_one_letter_code
_entity_poly.pdbx_strand_id
1 'polypeptide(L)'
;MASTRKSEGKGLRTGNAAAAALLVAAITAAFAAMSPTPGNAAQEKAAPAAAAPAAAAPATAAPAATTPAAVTPSANVPAPAASTAAQLATPDAAAVLYAIHQVDSKGAPSANVANGSIATYWFGHAFELEGTPYYTGFIWETAERYGKPGEDDVGPMTPVNLAEATFIRDPAAPESSWKFRGMEATIGEFGAHERPPEVDTRRKPLEYRTASGKLMLAVPTETFDNGITVSGYTLLVFTPPDKRKDETDNVWTYVGDVIAGEDNGPACADGDVMPCTRSDGELVFSANATADLPRVTVQFTGNTISGPGKTRKLGPGDAVVYAYDATRKQYVAQ
;
A
#
# COMPACT_ATOMS: atom_id res chain seq x y z
N MET A 1 54.29 27.84 34.65
CA MET A 1 54.51 26.85 33.58
C MET A 1 53.27 26.81 32.71
N ALA A 2 53.29 27.47 31.57
CA ALA A 2 52.20 27.55 30.67
C ALA A 2 52.36 26.48 29.59
N SER A 3 51.33 25.65 29.36
CA SER A 3 51.29 24.67 28.27
C SER A 3 50.26 25.09 27.23
N THR A 4 50.78 25.54 26.13
CA THR A 4 50.05 25.90 24.88
C THR A 4 49.59 24.63 24.16
N ARG A 5 48.29 24.42 23.96
CA ARG A 5 47.73 23.40 23.06
C ARG A 5 47.38 24.00 21.70
N LYS A 6 48.07 23.51 20.73
CA LYS A 6 47.96 23.78 19.29
C LYS A 6 46.68 23.13 18.75
N SER A 7 45.82 23.91 18.10
CA SER A 7 44.65 23.41 17.37
C SER A 7 45.05 23.08 15.94
N GLU A 8 44.92 21.82 15.56
CA GLU A 8 45.04 21.40 14.17
C GLU A 8 43.65 21.35 13.53
N GLY A 9 43.49 22.13 12.48
CA GLY A 9 42.31 22.16 11.64
C GLY A 9 42.20 20.88 10.81
N LYS A 10 41.02 20.25 10.80
CA LYS A 10 40.67 19.16 9.91
C LYS A 10 39.79 19.67 8.78
N GLY A 11 40.34 19.51 7.58
CA GLY A 11 39.75 19.94 6.33
C GLY A 11 38.39 19.25 6.03
N LEU A 12 37.51 20.06 5.50
CA LEU A 12 36.26 19.69 4.85
C LEU A 12 36.57 18.82 3.64
N ARG A 13 36.14 17.56 3.65
CA ARG A 13 36.03 16.74 2.45
C ARG A 13 34.59 16.83 1.94
N THR A 14 34.41 17.58 0.88
CA THR A 14 33.25 17.52 -0.01
C THR A 14 33.30 16.19 -0.73
N GLY A 15 32.41 15.25 -0.33
CA GLY A 15 32.18 13.96 -0.99
C GLY A 15 30.91 14.04 -1.81
N ASN A 16 31.05 13.78 -3.08
CA ASN A 16 30.07 13.76 -4.15
C ASN A 16 28.76 13.03 -3.78
N ALA A 17 27.67 13.76 -3.76
CA ALA A 17 26.32 13.25 -3.91
C ALA A 17 25.97 13.27 -5.42
N ALA A 18 26.26 12.19 -6.10
CA ALA A 18 25.79 11.96 -7.47
C ALA A 18 25.75 10.46 -7.69
N ALA A 19 24.55 9.90 -7.74
CA ALA A 19 24.14 8.73 -8.50
C ALA A 19 23.09 7.90 -7.72
N ALA A 20 21.84 8.30 -7.75
CA ALA A 20 20.68 7.42 -7.60
C ALA A 20 19.38 8.18 -7.99
N ALA A 21 19.34 8.74 -9.20
CA ALA A 21 18.14 9.33 -9.79
C ALA A 21 18.06 8.91 -11.26
N LEU A 22 17.96 7.60 -11.51
CA LEU A 22 18.05 7.10 -12.88
C LEU A 22 17.14 5.88 -13.12
N LEU A 23 15.91 5.91 -12.59
CA LEU A 23 14.89 4.98 -13.11
C LEU A 23 13.47 5.59 -13.17
N VAL A 24 13.24 6.79 -12.62
CA VAL A 24 11.95 7.50 -12.78
C VAL A 24 11.99 8.53 -13.92
N ALA A 25 13.17 8.85 -14.45
CA ALA A 25 13.35 9.90 -15.45
C ALA A 25 13.10 9.49 -16.92
N ALA A 26 12.73 8.25 -17.20
CA ALA A 26 12.52 7.79 -18.60
C ALA A 26 11.10 8.02 -19.12
N ILE A 27 10.14 8.38 -18.27
CA ILE A 27 8.73 8.58 -18.70
C ILE A 27 8.37 10.07 -18.84
N THR A 28 9.13 10.99 -18.23
CA THR A 28 8.83 12.44 -18.27
C THR A 28 9.44 13.21 -19.46
N ALA A 29 10.26 12.60 -20.31
CA ALA A 29 10.94 13.28 -21.40
C ALA A 29 10.16 13.36 -22.73
N ALA A 30 8.93 12.84 -22.82
CA ALA A 30 8.13 12.86 -24.06
C ALA A 30 7.09 13.99 -24.16
N PHE A 31 6.93 14.82 -23.13
CA PHE A 31 5.87 15.84 -23.10
C PHE A 31 6.32 17.30 -23.25
N ALA A 32 7.59 17.56 -23.58
CA ALA A 32 8.14 18.93 -23.65
C ALA A 32 8.29 19.47 -25.08
N ALA A 33 7.41 19.14 -26.03
CA ALA A 33 7.45 19.74 -27.35
C ALA A 33 6.07 19.77 -28.04
N MET A 34 5.10 20.51 -27.48
CA MET A 34 3.97 21.05 -28.24
C MET A 34 3.41 22.26 -27.52
N SER A 35 3.93 23.45 -27.89
CA SER A 35 3.30 24.72 -27.57
C SER A 35 2.14 24.96 -28.53
N PRO A 36 0.93 25.26 -28.08
CA PRO A 36 -0.14 25.68 -29.00
C PRO A 36 0.02 27.16 -29.31
N THR A 37 0.02 27.47 -30.61
CA THR A 37 -0.15 28.80 -31.18
C THR A 37 -1.59 29.25 -30.97
N PRO A 38 -1.88 30.52 -30.61
CA PRO A 38 -3.24 31.01 -30.48
C PRO A 38 -3.82 31.40 -31.85
N GLY A 39 -4.92 30.77 -32.23
CA GLY A 39 -5.63 31.06 -33.48
C GLY A 39 -7.12 30.86 -33.33
N ASN A 40 -7.81 32.01 -33.29
CA ASN A 40 -9.21 32.31 -33.71
C ASN A 40 -10.39 31.41 -33.34
N ALA A 41 -11.27 32.05 -32.58
CA ALA A 41 -12.68 31.70 -32.41
C ALA A 41 -13.44 31.64 -33.73
N ALA A 42 -14.18 30.56 -33.96
CA ALA A 42 -15.34 30.55 -34.83
C ALA A 42 -16.40 29.65 -34.16
N GLN A 43 -17.51 30.30 -33.90
CA GLN A 43 -18.76 29.82 -33.36
C GLN A 43 -19.52 29.04 -34.42
N GLU A 44 -19.90 27.79 -34.20
CA GLU A 44 -20.89 27.11 -35.05
C GLU A 44 -21.81 26.19 -34.21
N LYS A 45 -22.95 26.59 -34.16
CA LYS A 45 -24.37 26.25 -34.21
C LYS A 45 -24.73 24.76 -34.00
N ALA A 46 -25.54 24.56 -32.98
CA ALA A 46 -26.26 23.33 -32.69
C ALA A 46 -27.25 22.92 -33.78
N ALA A 47 -27.42 21.63 -34.01
CA ALA A 47 -28.58 21.01 -34.64
C ALA A 47 -28.76 19.54 -34.16
N PRO A 48 -29.96 18.95 -34.34
CA PRO A 48 -30.64 18.26 -33.23
C PRO A 48 -30.61 16.73 -33.32
N ALA A 49 -31.06 16.11 -32.21
CA ALA A 49 -31.24 14.69 -31.98
C ALA A 49 -32.03 13.96 -33.08
N ALA A 50 -31.58 12.78 -33.47
CA ALA A 50 -32.34 11.77 -34.18
C ALA A 50 -32.45 10.48 -33.35
N ALA A 51 -33.68 9.99 -33.28
CA ALA A 51 -34.18 8.89 -32.50
C ALA A 51 -33.64 7.52 -32.95
N ALA A 52 -33.48 6.62 -32.02
CA ALA A 52 -33.22 5.20 -32.22
C ALA A 52 -34.48 4.44 -32.71
N PRO A 53 -34.32 3.37 -33.48
CA PRO A 53 -35.34 2.31 -33.55
C PRO A 53 -34.93 1.08 -32.73
N ALA A 54 -35.90 0.60 -31.98
CA ALA A 54 -35.85 -0.68 -31.26
C ALA A 54 -35.87 -1.86 -32.26
N ALA A 55 -35.00 -2.83 -32.06
CA ALA A 55 -35.07 -4.11 -32.74
C ALA A 55 -35.29 -5.24 -31.72
N ALA A 56 -36.30 -6.04 -32.03
CA ALA A 56 -36.83 -7.16 -31.28
C ALA A 56 -35.87 -8.36 -31.25
N ALA A 57 -35.83 -9.05 -30.12
CA ALA A 57 -35.15 -10.35 -29.94
C ALA A 57 -36.04 -11.50 -30.43
N PRO A 58 -35.49 -12.56 -31.04
CA PRO A 58 -36.19 -13.84 -31.23
C PRO A 58 -35.91 -14.78 -30.06
N ALA A 59 -36.98 -15.40 -29.55
CA ALA A 59 -36.95 -16.47 -28.60
C ALA A 59 -36.43 -17.78 -29.25
N THR A 60 -35.49 -18.43 -28.59
CA THR A 60 -35.07 -19.80 -28.96
C THR A 60 -35.35 -20.75 -27.82
N ALA A 61 -35.95 -21.88 -28.16
CA ALA A 61 -36.50 -22.95 -27.32
C ALA A 61 -35.42 -23.70 -26.54
N ALA A 62 -35.80 -24.12 -25.33
CA ALA A 62 -35.01 -25.01 -24.46
C ALA A 62 -35.17 -26.48 -24.93
N PRO A 63 -34.11 -27.30 -24.85
CA PRO A 63 -34.23 -28.75 -24.94
C PRO A 63 -34.45 -29.40 -23.55
N ALA A 64 -35.22 -30.50 -23.58
CA ALA A 64 -35.72 -31.26 -22.47
C ALA A 64 -34.64 -31.86 -21.55
N ALA A 65 -34.95 -31.85 -20.27
CA ALA A 65 -34.17 -32.47 -19.22
C ALA A 65 -34.37 -34.00 -19.21
N THR A 66 -33.28 -34.75 -19.25
CA THR A 66 -33.22 -36.17 -18.90
C THR A 66 -32.85 -36.30 -17.43
N THR A 67 -33.71 -36.97 -16.70
CA THR A 67 -33.60 -37.31 -15.27
C THR A 67 -32.62 -38.49 -15.08
N PRO A 68 -31.59 -38.38 -14.25
CA PRO A 68 -30.86 -39.53 -13.74
C PRO A 68 -31.40 -39.97 -12.37
N ALA A 69 -31.34 -41.28 -12.17
CA ALA A 69 -31.91 -42.06 -11.08
C ALA A 69 -31.40 -41.66 -9.69
N ALA A 70 -32.30 -41.81 -8.73
CA ALA A 70 -32.08 -41.62 -7.30
C ALA A 70 -31.02 -42.59 -6.76
N VAL A 71 -29.97 -42.04 -6.14
CA VAL A 71 -29.05 -42.76 -5.27
C VAL A 71 -29.44 -42.44 -3.83
N THR A 72 -29.76 -43.46 -3.07
CA THR A 72 -30.13 -43.41 -1.65
C THR A 72 -28.97 -42.86 -0.80
N PRO A 73 -29.18 -41.86 0.04
CA PRO A 73 -28.11 -41.42 0.93
C PRO A 73 -27.96 -42.30 2.15
N SER A 74 -26.76 -42.79 2.31
CA SER A 74 -26.31 -43.54 3.48
C SER A 74 -26.18 -42.61 4.70
N ALA A 75 -26.44 -43.20 5.86
CA ALA A 75 -26.45 -42.70 7.22
C ALA A 75 -25.73 -41.38 7.54
N ASN A 76 -26.50 -40.50 8.16
CA ASN A 76 -26.09 -39.31 8.88
C ASN A 76 -25.09 -39.64 10.00
N VAL A 77 -23.81 -39.29 9.79
CA VAL A 77 -22.86 -39.09 10.90
C VAL A 77 -23.04 -37.63 11.30
N PRO A 78 -23.39 -37.31 12.57
CA PRO A 78 -23.45 -35.93 13.00
C PRO A 78 -22.04 -35.33 12.91
N ALA A 79 -21.88 -34.31 12.07
CA ALA A 79 -20.70 -33.48 12.06
C ALA A 79 -20.53 -32.88 13.48
N PRO A 80 -19.29 -32.84 14.02
CA PRO A 80 -19.07 -32.16 15.27
C PRO A 80 -19.52 -30.71 15.11
N ALA A 81 -20.39 -30.24 16.00
CA ALA A 81 -20.85 -28.90 16.07
C ALA A 81 -19.60 -27.99 16.15
N ALA A 82 -19.32 -27.28 15.08
CA ALA A 82 -18.33 -26.21 15.11
C ALA A 82 -18.83 -25.23 16.17
N SER A 83 -18.11 -25.19 17.30
CA SER A 83 -18.30 -24.20 18.33
C SER A 83 -18.01 -22.85 17.67
N THR A 84 -19.05 -22.13 17.31
CA THR A 84 -18.97 -20.69 16.99
C THR A 84 -18.67 -19.96 18.29
N ALA A 85 -17.42 -20.04 18.76
CA ALA A 85 -16.91 -19.03 19.67
C ALA A 85 -17.09 -17.71 18.94
N ALA A 86 -17.94 -16.83 19.49
CA ALA A 86 -18.15 -15.50 18.95
C ALA A 86 -16.75 -14.84 18.87
N GLN A 87 -16.24 -14.67 17.67
CA GLN A 87 -14.94 -14.09 17.43
C GLN A 87 -15.07 -12.64 17.86
N LEU A 88 -14.49 -12.30 19.02
CA LEU A 88 -14.54 -10.93 19.54
C LEU A 88 -14.02 -9.98 18.49
N ALA A 89 -14.83 -8.94 18.22
CA ALA A 89 -14.51 -7.94 17.20
C ALA A 89 -13.14 -7.30 17.50
N THR A 90 -12.35 -7.11 16.47
CA THR A 90 -11.11 -6.32 16.55
C THR A 90 -11.44 -4.86 16.87
N PRO A 91 -10.50 -4.08 17.46
CA PRO A 91 -10.64 -2.65 17.59
C PRO A 91 -10.99 -2.00 16.24
N ASP A 92 -12.00 -1.16 16.24
CA ASP A 92 -12.46 -0.43 15.06
C ASP A 92 -11.63 0.84 14.80
N ALA A 93 -11.94 1.56 13.73
CA ALA A 93 -11.27 2.81 13.37
C ALA A 93 -11.33 3.86 14.48
N ALA A 94 -12.46 3.97 15.18
CA ALA A 94 -12.63 4.94 16.25
C ALA A 94 -11.76 4.61 17.46
N ALA A 95 -11.64 3.33 17.82
CA ALA A 95 -10.78 2.87 18.91
C ALA A 95 -9.30 3.13 18.59
N VAL A 96 -8.88 2.95 17.33
CA VAL A 96 -7.50 3.22 16.88
C VAL A 96 -7.21 4.74 16.94
N LEU A 97 -8.09 5.57 16.36
CA LEU A 97 -7.96 7.05 16.43
C LEU A 97 -7.92 7.56 17.86
N TYR A 98 -8.78 7.01 18.73
CA TYR A 98 -8.77 7.37 20.15
C TYR A 98 -7.47 6.95 20.84
N ALA A 99 -6.94 5.76 20.54
CA ALA A 99 -5.71 5.28 21.14
C ALA A 99 -4.49 6.16 20.80
N ILE A 100 -4.46 6.74 19.60
CA ILE A 100 -3.35 7.58 19.13
C ILE A 100 -3.53 9.02 19.56
N HIS A 101 -4.70 9.62 19.28
CA HIS A 101 -4.92 11.07 19.42
C HIS A 101 -5.82 11.47 20.57
N GLN A 102 -6.43 10.53 21.29
CA GLN A 102 -7.43 10.78 22.33
C GLN A 102 -8.65 11.57 21.79
N VAL A 103 -8.94 11.40 20.48
CA VAL A 103 -10.06 12.06 19.80
C VAL A 103 -11.21 11.08 19.64
N ASP A 104 -12.40 11.47 20.13
CA ASP A 104 -13.63 10.74 19.86
C ASP A 104 -14.15 11.08 18.45
N SER A 105 -13.89 10.21 17.49
CA SER A 105 -14.36 10.36 16.11
C SER A 105 -15.84 10.04 15.92
N LYS A 106 -16.57 9.64 17.00
CA LYS A 106 -17.99 9.24 16.97
C LYS A 106 -18.29 8.13 15.94
N GLY A 107 -17.36 7.20 15.79
CA GLY A 107 -17.44 6.09 14.84
C GLY A 107 -17.01 6.43 13.41
N ALA A 108 -16.61 7.67 13.13
CA ALA A 108 -16.06 8.03 11.83
C ALA A 108 -14.63 7.46 11.65
N PRO A 109 -14.24 7.09 10.43
CA PRO A 109 -12.88 6.62 10.15
C PRO A 109 -11.85 7.75 10.07
N SER A 110 -12.24 9.01 10.26
CA SER A 110 -11.39 10.19 10.17
C SER A 110 -11.76 11.20 11.24
N ALA A 111 -10.77 11.96 11.72
CA ALA A 111 -10.96 13.02 12.72
C ALA A 111 -9.95 14.17 12.51
N ASN A 112 -10.37 15.40 12.87
CA ASN A 112 -9.45 16.52 12.97
C ASN A 112 -8.67 16.42 14.28
N VAL A 113 -7.38 16.66 14.23
CA VAL A 113 -6.48 16.65 15.38
C VAL A 113 -6.16 18.08 15.81
N ALA A 114 -5.78 18.26 17.07
CA ALA A 114 -5.56 19.59 17.66
C ALA A 114 -4.48 20.43 16.98
N ASN A 115 -3.50 19.81 16.34
CA ASN A 115 -2.46 20.45 15.54
C ASN A 115 -2.90 20.88 14.13
N GLY A 116 -4.20 20.68 13.80
CA GLY A 116 -4.75 21.03 12.49
C GLY A 116 -4.58 19.96 11.41
N SER A 117 -3.94 18.82 11.70
CA SER A 117 -3.91 17.70 10.78
C SER A 117 -5.23 16.94 10.76
N ILE A 118 -5.43 16.14 9.71
CA ILE A 118 -6.53 15.19 9.59
C ILE A 118 -5.94 13.80 9.73
N ALA A 119 -6.37 13.08 10.77
CA ALA A 119 -6.02 11.69 10.98
C ALA A 119 -7.11 10.78 10.40
N THR A 120 -6.73 9.79 9.60
CA THR A 120 -7.67 8.86 8.95
C THR A 120 -7.20 7.42 9.12
N TYR A 121 -8.10 6.55 9.52
CA TYR A 121 -7.83 5.11 9.58
C TYR A 121 -7.50 4.57 8.18
N TRP A 122 -6.41 3.82 8.09
CA TRP A 122 -5.92 3.29 6.83
C TRP A 122 -6.12 1.78 6.71
N PHE A 123 -5.62 1.02 7.71
CA PHE A 123 -5.61 -0.43 7.65
C PHE A 123 -5.53 -1.03 9.05
N GLY A 124 -6.07 -2.24 9.22
CA GLY A 124 -5.94 -3.00 10.45
C GLY A 124 -5.56 -4.44 10.18
N HIS A 125 -4.67 -5.00 11.00
CA HIS A 125 -4.17 -6.35 10.83
C HIS A 125 -4.10 -7.10 12.15
N ALA A 126 -4.69 -8.28 12.17
CA ALA A 126 -4.59 -9.23 13.28
C ALA A 126 -3.57 -10.30 12.94
N PHE A 127 -2.66 -10.57 13.83
CA PHE A 127 -1.62 -11.59 13.68
C PHE A 127 -1.30 -12.25 15.01
N GLU A 128 -0.59 -13.37 14.98
CA GLU A 128 -0.08 -14.04 16.16
C GLU A 128 1.43 -14.12 16.07
N LEU A 129 2.12 -13.81 17.15
CA LEU A 129 3.56 -13.93 17.24
C LEU A 129 3.95 -14.55 18.58
N GLU A 130 4.75 -15.63 18.55
CA GLU A 130 5.17 -16.38 19.75
C GLU A 130 4.00 -16.77 20.68
N GLY A 131 2.85 -17.13 20.10
CA GLY A 131 1.63 -17.52 20.82
C GLY A 131 0.82 -16.36 21.39
N THR A 132 1.24 -15.13 21.17
CA THR A 132 0.50 -13.92 21.60
C THR A 132 -0.30 -13.36 20.44
N PRO A 133 -1.64 -13.21 20.57
CA PRO A 133 -2.47 -12.54 19.58
C PRO A 133 -2.29 -11.02 19.64
N TYR A 134 -2.00 -10.42 18.51
CA TYR A 134 -1.87 -8.99 18.29
C TYR A 134 -2.94 -8.50 17.31
N TYR A 135 -3.31 -7.25 17.45
CA TYR A 135 -3.99 -6.45 16.45
C TYR A 135 -3.32 -5.09 16.38
N THR A 136 -2.99 -4.63 15.19
CA THR A 136 -2.51 -3.26 14.98
C THR A 136 -3.42 -2.55 14.00
N GLY A 137 -3.86 -1.35 14.38
CA GLY A 137 -4.52 -0.41 13.50
C GLY A 137 -3.56 0.69 13.09
N PHE A 138 -3.52 0.99 11.80
CA PHE A 138 -2.71 2.04 11.20
C PHE A 138 -3.59 3.19 10.76
N ILE A 139 -3.10 4.41 10.98
CA ILE A 139 -3.71 5.65 10.49
C ILE A 139 -2.69 6.42 9.66
N TRP A 140 -3.18 7.29 8.80
CA TRP A 140 -2.35 8.29 8.16
C TRP A 140 -2.81 9.69 8.55
N GLU A 141 -1.88 10.64 8.50
CA GLU A 141 -2.11 12.01 8.90
C GLU A 141 -1.56 12.98 7.87
N THR A 142 -2.34 14.01 7.59
CA THR A 142 -1.86 15.15 6.80
C THR A 142 -0.84 15.95 7.59
N ALA A 143 -0.11 16.84 6.93
CA ALA A 143 0.81 17.75 7.60
C ALA A 143 0.11 18.61 8.68
N GLU A 144 0.87 18.98 9.71
CA GLU A 144 0.40 19.89 10.76
C GLU A 144 0.12 21.29 10.20
N ARG A 145 -1.03 21.87 10.58
CA ARG A 145 -1.49 23.17 10.05
C ARG A 145 -1.72 24.25 11.10
N TYR A 146 -1.58 23.97 12.37
CA TYR A 146 -1.63 24.92 13.52
C TYR A 146 -2.53 26.15 13.30
N GLY A 147 -3.82 25.93 13.01
CA GLY A 147 -4.82 26.99 12.85
C GLY A 147 -4.74 27.79 11.55
N LYS A 148 -3.89 27.38 10.61
CA LYS A 148 -3.93 27.91 9.25
C LYS A 148 -5.01 27.14 8.50
N PRO A 149 -5.99 27.81 7.85
CA PRO A 149 -6.90 27.11 6.95
C PRO A 149 -6.06 26.47 5.82
N GLY A 150 -6.44 25.25 5.45
CA GLY A 150 -5.73 24.39 4.51
C GLY A 150 -5.29 25.05 3.21
N GLU A 151 -4.40 25.91 3.31
CA GLU A 151 -3.73 26.50 2.20
C GLU A 151 -2.56 25.72 1.94
N ASP A 152 -2.60 24.92 0.86
CA ASP A 152 -1.43 24.85 0.76
C ASP A 152 -0.91 24.17 -0.32
N ASP A 153 0.15 24.44 -0.61
CA ASP A 153 1.06 23.87 -1.57
C ASP A 153 1.24 22.35 -1.41
N VAL A 154 0.10 21.61 -1.50
CA VAL A 154 0.12 20.16 -1.59
C VAL A 154 0.72 19.83 -2.95
N GLY A 155 2.03 19.67 -2.98
CA GLY A 155 2.75 19.26 -4.17
C GLY A 155 2.63 17.75 -4.42
N PRO A 156 2.99 17.31 -5.64
CA PRO A 156 2.99 15.90 -5.99
C PRO A 156 3.83 15.00 -5.07
N MET A 157 4.81 15.57 -4.41
CA MET A 157 5.73 14.84 -3.52
C MET A 157 5.39 14.99 -2.04
N THR A 158 4.25 15.58 -1.69
CA THR A 158 3.85 15.76 -0.28
C THR A 158 3.39 14.41 0.28
N PRO A 159 4.14 13.79 1.22
CA PRO A 159 3.76 12.53 1.84
C PRO A 159 2.74 12.76 2.95
N VAL A 160 2.24 11.68 3.52
CA VAL A 160 1.52 11.66 4.79
C VAL A 160 2.31 10.91 5.84
N ASN A 161 2.12 11.27 7.11
CA ASN A 161 2.67 10.53 8.24
C ASN A 161 1.88 9.24 8.47
N LEU A 162 2.56 8.15 8.74
CA LEU A 162 1.97 6.86 9.12
C LEU A 162 2.18 6.64 10.61
N ALA A 163 1.09 6.42 11.34
CA ALA A 163 1.08 6.12 12.77
C ALA A 163 0.36 4.80 13.05
N GLU A 164 0.56 4.24 14.25
CA GLU A 164 -0.07 2.98 14.62
C GLU A 164 -0.53 2.92 16.09
N ALA A 165 -1.50 2.05 16.36
CA ALA A 165 -1.85 1.60 17.71
C ALA A 165 -1.94 0.08 17.75
N THR A 166 -1.17 -0.53 18.65
CA THR A 166 -1.09 -1.97 18.83
C THR A 166 -1.85 -2.40 20.08
N PHE A 167 -2.62 -3.46 19.91
CA PHE A 167 -3.41 -4.12 20.95
C PHE A 167 -3.00 -5.58 21.08
N ILE A 168 -3.13 -6.12 22.29
CA ILE A 168 -2.88 -7.53 22.57
C ILE A 168 -4.09 -8.18 23.21
N ARG A 169 -4.16 -9.50 23.11
CA ARG A 169 -5.13 -10.30 23.84
C ARG A 169 -4.40 -11.38 24.61
N ASP A 170 -4.92 -11.70 25.79
CA ASP A 170 -4.36 -12.76 26.63
C ASP A 170 -4.59 -14.11 25.94
N PRO A 171 -3.53 -14.86 25.60
CA PRO A 171 -3.67 -16.17 24.98
C PRO A 171 -4.33 -17.22 25.90
N ALA A 172 -4.23 -17.02 27.23
CA ALA A 172 -4.89 -17.89 28.20
C ALA A 172 -6.40 -17.58 28.39
N ALA A 173 -6.85 -16.42 27.89
CA ALA A 173 -8.25 -15.97 27.93
C ALA A 173 -8.66 -15.43 26.56
N PRO A 174 -8.81 -16.29 25.54
CA PRO A 174 -9.06 -15.89 24.16
C PRO A 174 -10.38 -15.16 23.95
N GLU A 175 -11.34 -15.26 24.88
CA GLU A 175 -12.59 -14.49 24.95
C GLU A 175 -12.44 -13.12 25.61
N SER A 176 -11.24 -12.78 26.12
CA SER A 176 -11.01 -11.46 26.71
C SER A 176 -10.96 -10.39 25.62
N SER A 177 -11.37 -9.16 26.00
CA SER A 177 -11.29 -8.01 25.12
C SER A 177 -9.82 -7.67 24.79
N TRP A 178 -9.62 -7.02 23.63
CA TRP A 178 -8.35 -6.44 23.26
C TRP A 178 -7.92 -5.38 24.27
N LYS A 179 -6.65 -5.40 24.65
CA LYS A 179 -6.04 -4.43 25.56
C LYS A 179 -5.04 -3.58 24.79
N PHE A 180 -5.15 -2.28 24.90
CA PHE A 180 -4.17 -1.36 24.33
C PHE A 180 -2.78 -1.66 24.90
N ARG A 181 -1.79 -1.81 24.01
CA ARG A 181 -0.41 -2.14 24.35
C ARG A 181 0.51 -0.94 24.22
N GLY A 182 0.28 -0.10 23.21
CA GLY A 182 1.08 1.07 22.89
C GLY A 182 0.73 1.64 21.53
N MET A 183 1.29 2.79 21.22
CA MET A 183 1.14 3.47 19.94
C MET A 183 2.44 4.17 19.56
N GLU A 184 2.61 4.45 18.28
CA GLU A 184 3.69 5.25 17.71
C GLU A 184 3.10 6.30 16.79
N ALA A 185 3.37 7.57 17.12
CA ALA A 185 2.84 8.71 16.38
C ALA A 185 3.49 8.86 14.99
N THR A 186 4.62 8.20 14.75
CA THR A 186 5.30 8.19 13.46
C THR A 186 6.09 6.90 13.31
N ILE A 187 5.73 6.09 12.33
CA ILE A 187 6.48 4.89 11.92
C ILE A 187 7.11 5.05 10.54
N GLY A 188 6.83 6.17 9.86
CA GLY A 188 7.37 6.57 8.57
C GLY A 188 6.46 7.55 7.84
N GLU A 189 6.95 8.02 6.70
CA GLU A 189 6.19 8.86 5.76
C GLU A 189 6.03 8.10 4.44
N PHE A 190 4.85 8.18 3.80
CA PHE A 190 4.56 7.47 2.57
C PHE A 190 3.50 8.19 1.73
N GLY A 191 3.27 7.69 0.52
CA GLY A 191 2.30 8.30 -0.39
C GLY A 191 2.79 9.56 -1.09
N ALA A 192 1.87 10.27 -1.70
CA ALA A 192 2.09 11.48 -2.49
C ALA A 192 0.81 12.33 -2.55
N HIS A 193 0.89 13.59 -2.95
CA HIS A 193 -0.28 14.50 -3.00
C HIS A 193 -1.04 14.54 -1.67
N GLU A 194 -0.32 14.42 -0.54
CA GLU A 194 -0.90 14.35 0.81
C GLU A 194 -1.96 13.23 0.95
N ARG A 195 -1.70 12.09 0.30
CA ARG A 195 -2.55 10.89 0.35
C ARG A 195 -1.71 9.63 0.41
N PRO A 196 -2.13 8.62 1.19
CA PRO A 196 -1.50 7.31 1.15
C PRO A 196 -1.92 6.55 -0.11
N PRO A 197 -1.21 5.47 -0.47
CA PRO A 197 -1.75 4.47 -1.36
C PRO A 197 -3.05 3.88 -0.77
N GLU A 198 -4.04 3.61 -1.61
CA GLU A 198 -5.28 2.96 -1.19
C GLU A 198 -5.03 1.47 -0.93
N VAL A 199 -5.66 0.92 0.11
CA VAL A 199 -5.55 -0.52 0.41
C VAL A 199 -6.39 -1.31 -0.60
N ASP A 200 -5.74 -2.20 -1.35
CA ASP A 200 -6.45 -3.11 -2.25
C ASP A 200 -7.06 -4.27 -1.46
N THR A 201 -8.32 -4.13 -1.07
CA THR A 201 -9.06 -5.13 -0.29
C THR A 201 -9.38 -6.41 -1.07
N ARG A 202 -9.14 -6.46 -2.37
CA ARG A 202 -9.30 -7.66 -3.22
C ARG A 202 -8.15 -8.64 -3.03
N ARG A 203 -6.98 -8.15 -2.62
CA ARG A 203 -5.79 -8.95 -2.31
C ARG A 203 -5.64 -9.10 -0.80
N LYS A 204 -5.01 -10.20 -0.38
CA LYS A 204 -4.71 -10.43 1.04
C LYS A 204 -3.33 -9.89 1.39
N PRO A 205 -3.15 -9.34 2.60
CA PRO A 205 -1.82 -9.05 3.13
C PRO A 205 -0.97 -10.32 3.19
N LEU A 206 0.34 -10.16 3.03
CA LEU A 206 1.30 -11.24 3.13
C LEU A 206 2.17 -11.04 4.36
N GLU A 207 2.46 -12.13 5.06
CA GLU A 207 3.32 -12.14 6.25
C GLU A 207 4.59 -12.94 6.00
N TYR A 208 5.70 -12.47 6.57
CA TYR A 208 6.94 -13.24 6.66
C TYR A 208 7.53 -13.10 8.07
N ARG A 209 7.87 -14.24 8.69
CA ARG A 209 8.49 -14.25 10.00
C ARG A 209 10.00 -14.42 9.86
N THR A 210 10.76 -13.49 10.42
CA THR A 210 12.22 -13.55 10.38
C THR A 210 12.75 -14.54 11.40
N ALA A 211 14.00 -14.97 11.22
CA ALA A 211 14.68 -15.85 12.19
C ALA A 211 14.89 -15.18 13.55
N SER A 212 14.95 -13.85 13.62
CA SER A 212 15.06 -13.09 14.86
C SER A 212 13.72 -12.87 15.58
N GLY A 213 12.60 -13.36 15.02
CA GLY A 213 11.27 -13.23 15.62
C GLY A 213 10.53 -11.96 15.25
N LYS A 214 10.96 -11.20 14.22
CA LYS A 214 10.20 -10.08 13.68
C LYS A 214 9.13 -10.57 12.70
N LEU A 215 8.10 -9.76 12.51
CA LEU A 215 7.10 -9.96 11.46
C LEU A 215 7.26 -8.89 10.39
N MET A 216 7.39 -9.29 9.14
CA MET A 216 7.24 -8.41 8.00
C MET A 216 5.85 -8.58 7.41
N LEU A 217 5.16 -7.48 7.21
CA LEU A 217 3.82 -7.39 6.65
C LEU A 217 3.88 -6.64 5.33
N ALA A 218 3.37 -7.23 4.26
CA ALA A 218 3.16 -6.56 2.99
C ALA A 218 1.66 -6.30 2.81
N VAL A 219 1.26 -5.05 2.92
CA VAL A 219 -0.12 -4.60 2.72
C VAL A 219 -0.32 -4.32 1.24
N PRO A 220 -1.26 -5.01 0.55
CA PRO A 220 -1.51 -4.73 -0.86
C PRO A 220 -2.15 -3.36 -1.02
N THR A 221 -1.61 -2.59 -1.95
CA THR A 221 -2.03 -1.21 -2.20
C THR A 221 -2.18 -0.92 -3.68
N GLU A 222 -2.91 0.14 -3.99
CA GLU A 222 -3.01 0.70 -5.33
C GLU A 222 -3.02 2.23 -5.29
N THR A 223 -2.50 2.84 -6.34
CA THR A 223 -2.58 4.29 -6.59
C THR A 223 -3.10 4.53 -7.99
N PHE A 224 -3.87 5.59 -8.16
CA PHE A 224 -4.35 6.00 -9.47
C PHE A 224 -3.87 7.42 -9.74
N ASP A 225 -3.09 7.58 -10.80
CA ASP A 225 -2.60 8.89 -11.24
C ASP A 225 -2.57 8.95 -12.77
N ASN A 226 -3.07 10.05 -13.33
CA ASN A 226 -3.06 10.33 -14.76
C ASN A 226 -3.60 9.21 -15.66
N GLY A 227 -4.61 8.46 -15.18
CA GLY A 227 -5.21 7.35 -15.91
C GLY A 227 -4.41 6.04 -15.84
N ILE A 228 -3.41 5.96 -14.98
CA ILE A 228 -2.64 4.75 -14.73
C ILE A 228 -2.91 4.29 -13.31
N THR A 229 -3.33 3.04 -13.15
CA THR A 229 -3.38 2.36 -11.86
C THR A 229 -2.08 1.64 -11.63
N VAL A 230 -1.39 1.93 -10.51
CA VAL A 230 -0.20 1.22 -10.07
C VAL A 230 -0.58 0.37 -8.86
N SER A 231 -0.46 -0.94 -9.00
CA SER A 231 -0.62 -1.88 -7.90
C SER A 231 0.71 -2.10 -7.19
N GLY A 232 0.69 -2.24 -5.88
CA GLY A 232 1.91 -2.40 -5.09
C GLY A 232 1.67 -3.09 -3.75
N TYR A 233 2.68 -3.04 -2.92
CA TYR A 233 2.62 -3.42 -1.51
C TYR A 233 3.39 -2.40 -0.68
N THR A 234 2.75 -1.93 0.38
CA THR A 234 3.41 -1.18 1.44
C THR A 234 4.01 -2.15 2.44
N LEU A 235 5.30 -2.03 2.69
CA LEU A 235 6.06 -2.95 3.53
C LEU A 235 6.24 -2.38 4.94
N LEU A 236 5.83 -3.14 5.95
CA LEU A 236 5.90 -2.80 7.37
C LEU A 236 6.64 -3.89 8.13
N VAL A 237 7.42 -3.52 9.15
CA VAL A 237 8.13 -4.47 10.01
C VAL A 237 7.72 -4.25 11.45
N PHE A 238 7.17 -5.29 12.08
CA PHE A 238 6.94 -5.37 13.51
C PHE A 238 8.17 -5.97 14.20
N THR A 239 8.71 -5.24 15.16
CA THR A 239 9.78 -5.70 16.04
C THR A 239 9.22 -5.85 17.45
N PRO A 240 9.11 -7.06 17.99
CA PRO A 240 8.61 -7.25 19.35
C PRO A 240 9.42 -6.44 20.36
N PRO A 241 8.79 -5.92 21.42
CA PRO A 241 9.47 -5.05 22.40
C PRO A 241 10.74 -5.64 23.01
N ASP A 242 10.77 -6.96 23.22
CA ASP A 242 11.92 -7.69 23.76
C ASP A 242 13.06 -7.91 22.73
N LYS A 243 12.79 -7.66 21.45
CA LYS A 243 13.78 -7.78 20.35
C LYS A 243 14.30 -6.42 19.87
N ARG A 244 13.79 -5.32 20.41
CA ARG A 244 14.32 -3.98 20.09
C ARG A 244 15.71 -3.80 20.68
N LYS A 245 16.58 -3.15 19.94
CA LYS A 245 17.96 -2.87 20.40
C LYS A 245 17.99 -1.71 21.38
N ASP A 246 17.07 -0.78 21.22
CA ASP A 246 16.93 0.43 22.01
C ASP A 246 15.44 0.66 22.31
N GLU A 247 15.12 1.27 23.45
CA GLU A 247 13.74 1.64 23.79
C GLU A 247 13.17 2.71 22.88
N THR A 248 14.03 3.45 22.17
CA THR A 248 13.65 4.46 21.17
C THR A 248 13.40 3.87 19.79
N ASP A 249 13.75 2.60 19.54
CA ASP A 249 13.40 1.93 18.30
C ASP A 249 11.89 1.68 18.24
N ASN A 250 11.27 1.97 17.11
CA ASN A 250 9.86 1.74 16.89
C ASN A 250 9.51 0.24 16.94
N VAL A 251 8.32 -0.08 17.45
CA VAL A 251 7.72 -1.42 17.38
C VAL A 251 7.32 -1.73 15.94
N TRP A 252 6.70 -0.78 15.26
CA TRP A 252 6.45 -0.83 13.83
C TRP A 252 7.36 0.14 13.07
N THR A 253 7.77 -0.24 11.89
CA THR A 253 8.55 0.61 10.98
C THR A 253 8.07 0.43 9.56
N TYR A 254 7.76 1.52 8.88
CA TYR A 254 7.59 1.53 7.44
C TYR A 254 8.94 1.38 6.76
N VAL A 255 9.04 0.43 5.82
CA VAL A 255 10.31 0.10 5.16
C VAL A 255 10.24 0.22 3.63
N GLY A 256 9.25 0.94 3.13
CA GLY A 256 9.12 1.27 1.69
C GLY A 256 7.95 0.61 1.00
N ASP A 257 7.76 0.97 -0.26
CA ASP A 257 6.77 0.40 -1.15
C ASP A 257 7.45 -0.38 -2.26
N VAL A 258 6.78 -1.42 -2.76
CA VAL A 258 7.20 -2.18 -3.93
C VAL A 258 6.08 -2.20 -4.97
N ILE A 259 6.42 -1.95 -6.22
CA ILE A 259 5.46 -2.00 -7.33
C ILE A 259 5.22 -3.46 -7.69
N ALA A 260 3.95 -3.81 -7.90
CA ALA A 260 3.52 -5.16 -8.27
C ALA A 260 2.55 -5.17 -9.47
N GLY A 261 2.51 -4.12 -10.27
CA GLY A 261 1.73 -4.09 -11.50
C GLY A 261 1.31 -2.69 -11.90
N GLU A 262 0.93 -2.57 -13.16
CA GLU A 262 0.42 -1.32 -13.76
C GLU A 262 -0.72 -1.65 -14.73
N ASP A 263 -1.73 -0.79 -14.77
CA ASP A 263 -2.81 -0.83 -15.75
C ASP A 263 -3.03 0.60 -16.29
N ASN A 264 -2.75 0.80 -17.59
CA ASN A 264 -2.94 2.08 -18.27
C ASN A 264 -4.25 2.14 -19.08
N GLY A 265 -5.19 1.21 -18.84
CA GLY A 265 -6.45 1.12 -19.56
C GLY A 265 -7.17 2.47 -19.72
N PRO A 266 -7.40 3.24 -18.64
CA PRO A 266 -8.05 4.55 -18.75
C PRO A 266 -7.26 5.59 -19.55
N ALA A 267 -5.92 5.52 -19.55
CA ALA A 267 -5.07 6.49 -20.26
C ALA A 267 -4.82 6.13 -21.72
N CYS A 268 -4.95 4.87 -22.11
CA CYS A 268 -4.58 4.42 -23.45
C CYS A 268 -5.64 4.69 -24.52
N ALA A 269 -6.88 5.06 -24.14
CA ALA A 269 -7.99 5.36 -25.05
C ALA A 269 -8.15 4.30 -26.16
N ASP A 270 -8.35 3.04 -25.75
CA ASP A 270 -8.46 1.87 -26.65
C ASP A 270 -7.26 1.67 -27.61
N GLY A 271 -6.13 2.27 -27.28
CA GLY A 271 -4.91 2.21 -28.08
C GLY A 271 -4.66 3.40 -28.99
N ASP A 272 -5.56 4.38 -29.02
CA ASP A 272 -5.43 5.57 -29.86
C ASP A 272 -4.31 6.52 -29.38
N VAL A 273 -4.07 6.59 -28.07
CA VAL A 273 -3.04 7.44 -27.48
C VAL A 273 -1.73 6.68 -27.28
N MET A 274 -1.81 5.49 -26.70
CA MET A 274 -0.69 4.59 -26.48
C MET A 274 -1.19 3.15 -26.43
N PRO A 275 -0.33 2.12 -26.59
CA PRO A 275 -0.75 0.75 -26.42
C PRO A 275 -1.34 0.51 -25.03
N CYS A 276 -2.51 -0.12 -24.95
CA CYS A 276 -3.09 -0.53 -23.68
C CYS A 276 -2.30 -1.71 -23.12
N THR A 277 -1.86 -1.57 -21.87
CA THR A 277 -1.08 -2.59 -21.17
C THR A 277 -1.61 -2.82 -19.77
N ARG A 278 -1.49 -4.07 -19.34
CA ARG A 278 -1.76 -4.48 -17.97
C ARG A 278 -0.73 -5.50 -17.51
N SER A 279 -0.20 -5.28 -16.34
CA SER A 279 0.67 -6.21 -15.64
C SER A 279 0.17 -6.47 -14.24
N ASP A 280 0.34 -7.72 -13.80
CA ASP A 280 0.04 -8.14 -12.43
C ASP A 280 1.28 -8.85 -11.87
N GLY A 281 1.68 -8.54 -10.64
CA GLY A 281 2.87 -9.07 -9.99
C GLY A 281 2.53 -9.81 -8.69
N GLU A 282 3.12 -10.98 -8.55
CA GLU A 282 3.08 -11.78 -7.33
C GLU A 282 4.32 -11.50 -6.47
N LEU A 283 4.11 -11.12 -5.21
CA LEU A 283 5.18 -10.88 -4.26
C LEU A 283 5.54 -12.17 -3.53
N VAL A 284 6.83 -12.48 -3.52
CA VAL A 284 7.39 -13.65 -2.84
C VAL A 284 8.51 -13.20 -1.89
N PHE A 285 8.42 -13.63 -0.64
CA PHE A 285 9.50 -13.48 0.33
C PHE A 285 10.49 -14.64 0.22
N SER A 286 11.77 -14.33 0.34
CA SER A 286 12.83 -15.32 0.44
C SER A 286 13.83 -14.94 1.53
N ALA A 287 14.33 -15.93 2.28
CA ALA A 287 15.32 -15.68 3.31
C ALA A 287 16.56 -15.01 2.72
N ASN A 288 17.11 -14.04 3.45
CA ASN A 288 18.36 -13.39 3.09
C ASN A 288 19.48 -13.97 3.95
N ALA A 289 20.49 -14.58 3.31
CA ALA A 289 21.60 -15.20 4.04
C ALA A 289 22.48 -14.19 4.81
N THR A 290 22.44 -12.91 4.45
CA THR A 290 23.31 -11.86 5.01
C THR A 290 22.58 -10.83 5.86
N ALA A 291 21.24 -10.88 5.92
CA ALA A 291 20.42 -9.93 6.66
C ALA A 291 19.21 -10.63 7.27
N ASP A 292 18.69 -10.07 8.37
CA ASP A 292 17.51 -10.58 9.08
C ASP A 292 16.23 -10.41 8.24
N LEU A 293 16.08 -9.27 7.57
CA LEU A 293 14.93 -9.02 6.72
C LEU A 293 15.05 -9.79 5.39
N PRO A 294 13.95 -10.38 4.88
CA PRO A 294 13.96 -11.20 3.66
C PRO A 294 14.29 -10.37 2.43
N ARG A 295 14.64 -11.04 1.35
CA ARG A 295 14.51 -10.46 0.01
C ARG A 295 13.06 -10.53 -0.43
N VAL A 296 12.62 -9.52 -1.14
CA VAL A 296 11.29 -9.44 -1.75
C VAL A 296 11.46 -9.53 -3.25
N THR A 297 10.81 -10.50 -3.86
CA THR A 297 10.80 -10.65 -5.32
C THR A 297 9.38 -10.46 -5.83
N VAL A 298 9.21 -9.60 -6.82
CA VAL A 298 7.94 -9.45 -7.55
C VAL A 298 8.09 -10.13 -8.91
N GLN A 299 7.26 -11.13 -9.17
CA GLN A 299 7.21 -11.87 -10.42
C GLN A 299 6.05 -11.34 -11.26
N PHE A 300 6.35 -10.77 -12.42
CA PHE A 300 5.33 -10.13 -13.25
C PHE A 300 4.78 -11.06 -14.32
N THR A 301 3.48 -10.87 -14.60
CA THR A 301 2.76 -11.42 -15.75
C THR A 301 2.04 -10.32 -16.49
N GLY A 302 1.48 -10.61 -17.68
CA GLY A 302 0.79 -9.61 -18.48
C GLY A 302 1.66 -9.02 -19.58
N ASN A 303 1.53 -7.73 -19.82
CA ASN A 303 2.27 -7.04 -20.88
C ASN A 303 2.69 -5.63 -20.44
N THR A 304 3.70 -5.11 -21.11
CA THR A 304 4.22 -3.75 -20.92
C THR A 304 4.55 -3.11 -22.27
N ILE A 305 4.66 -1.78 -22.27
CA ILE A 305 5.12 -1.04 -23.45
C ILE A 305 6.60 -1.33 -23.67
N SER A 306 6.97 -1.71 -24.89
CA SER A 306 8.37 -2.02 -25.28
C SER A 306 8.96 -0.98 -26.24
N GLY A 307 8.15 0.00 -26.67
CA GLY A 307 8.53 1.07 -27.57
C GLY A 307 7.29 1.74 -28.16
N PRO A 308 7.46 2.79 -28.98
CA PRO A 308 6.33 3.49 -29.60
C PRO A 308 5.41 2.54 -30.35
N GLY A 309 4.14 2.47 -29.96
CA GLY A 309 3.12 1.61 -30.54
C GLY A 309 3.34 0.10 -30.36
N LYS A 310 4.25 -0.33 -29.48
CA LYS A 310 4.61 -1.76 -29.30
C LYS A 310 4.48 -2.19 -27.86
N THR A 311 3.99 -3.41 -27.69
CA THR A 311 3.96 -4.09 -26.39
C THR A 311 4.81 -5.37 -26.44
N ARG A 312 5.21 -5.85 -25.27
CA ARG A 312 5.78 -7.19 -25.08
C ARG A 312 5.15 -7.88 -23.88
N LYS A 313 5.14 -9.17 -23.89
CA LYS A 313 4.75 -9.97 -22.72
C LYS A 313 5.86 -9.93 -21.67
N LEU A 314 5.43 -9.87 -20.41
CA LEU A 314 6.27 -10.06 -19.24
C LEU A 314 6.44 -11.54 -18.94
N GLY A 315 7.58 -11.90 -18.37
CA GLY A 315 7.94 -13.28 -18.05
C GLY A 315 8.97 -13.37 -16.90
N PRO A 316 9.51 -14.54 -16.62
CA PRO A 316 10.41 -14.74 -15.46
C PRO A 316 11.65 -13.82 -15.45
N GLY A 317 12.12 -13.38 -16.61
CA GLY A 317 13.25 -12.44 -16.71
C GLY A 317 12.92 -10.99 -16.33
N ASP A 318 11.64 -10.67 -16.13
CA ASP A 318 11.16 -9.35 -15.73
C ASP A 318 10.93 -9.24 -14.21
N ALA A 319 11.24 -10.30 -13.46
CA ALA A 319 11.12 -10.27 -12.01
C ALA A 319 12.05 -9.20 -11.41
N VAL A 320 11.51 -8.42 -10.47
CA VAL A 320 12.28 -7.40 -9.74
C VAL A 320 12.55 -7.90 -8.33
N VAL A 321 13.82 -7.83 -7.94
CA VAL A 321 14.26 -8.20 -6.59
C VAL A 321 14.51 -6.94 -5.80
N TYR A 322 13.90 -6.85 -4.62
CA TYR A 322 14.14 -5.78 -3.66
C TYR A 322 14.90 -6.34 -2.46
N ALA A 323 15.85 -5.56 -1.95
CA ALA A 323 16.55 -5.85 -0.71
C ALA A 323 16.51 -4.64 0.22
N TYR A 324 16.53 -4.91 1.52
CA TYR A 324 16.57 -3.86 2.53
C TYR A 324 17.93 -3.15 2.54
N ASP A 325 17.92 -1.85 2.32
CA ASP A 325 19.07 -0.96 2.46
C ASP A 325 19.07 -0.35 3.87
N ALA A 326 20.02 -0.75 4.70
CA ALA A 326 20.11 -0.28 6.08
C ALA A 326 20.47 1.22 6.20
N THR A 327 21.06 1.82 5.16
CA THR A 327 21.41 3.25 5.14
C THR A 327 20.16 4.09 4.87
N ARG A 328 19.33 3.64 3.93
CA ARG A 328 18.06 4.30 3.59
C ARG A 328 16.91 3.87 4.49
N LYS A 329 17.08 2.78 5.24
CA LYS A 329 16.05 2.09 6.02
C LYS A 329 14.83 1.70 5.18
N GLN A 330 15.03 1.37 3.92
CA GLN A 330 13.97 1.03 2.96
C GLN A 330 14.38 -0.11 2.05
N TYR A 331 13.39 -0.79 1.49
CA TYR A 331 13.59 -1.74 0.40
C TYR A 331 13.86 -0.99 -0.89
N VAL A 332 14.91 -1.41 -1.59
CA VAL A 332 15.31 -0.85 -2.88
C VAL A 332 15.49 -1.95 -3.91
N ALA A 333 15.10 -1.68 -5.17
CA ALA A 333 15.33 -2.58 -6.28
C ALA A 333 16.83 -2.78 -6.51
N GLN A 334 17.21 -4.01 -6.84
CA GLN A 334 18.61 -4.45 -7.05
C GLN A 334 18.97 -4.47 -8.53
#